data_e388e994cc2c6adb453d4ff59f08de08
#
_entry.id   e388e994cc2c6adb453d4ff59f08de08
#
_cell.length_a   1.000
_cell.length_b   1.000
_cell.length_c   1.000
_cell.angle_alpha   90.00
_cell.angle_beta   90.00
_cell.angle_gamma   90.00
#
_symmetry.space_group_name_H-M   'P 1'
#
loop_
_entity.id
_entity.type
_entity.pdbx_description
1 polymer ?
#
loop_
_entity_poly.entity_id
_entity_poly.type
_entity_poly.pdbx_seq_one_letter_code
_entity_poly.pdbx_strand_id
1 'polypeptide(L)'
;LEQLDVWTANSSQGILQSRDKLHSSQILARNKIPTPKTAYVRDMKDIEHATEAVGGLPVVVKVTQGTQGQGVFLRHTIHETRNLVQGLLVTGKAVLIQEYIAESHGKDIRALIVDGKVVACMRRKARGREFRSNYHLNGTIETVEINQEYAEVACRAARVLGLNVAGVDLLEGNDGPLVLEVNSSPGLEGIEKSSGVNVAGAIIDYVMSESDFSEVNVDQLLRTIPGQGVLSVHLRNHPHLIGSPISDIFKGEIPVFALSRAGNLIWNPEPDMQLRFRDSLICYGDLDLLRANIKRTLLDLPPISNIESNETDI
;
A
#
# COMPACT_ATOMS: atom_id res chain seq x y z
N LEU A 1 3.29 22.56 6.21
CA LEU A 1 2.32 23.02 5.23
C LEU A 1 0.93 22.46 5.52
N GLU A 2 0.74 21.13 5.62
CA GLU A 2 -0.55 20.49 5.94
C GLU A 2 -1.19 21.04 7.23
N GLN A 3 -0.39 21.34 8.26
CA GLN A 3 -0.88 21.97 9.51
C GLN A 3 -1.36 23.43 9.34
N LEU A 4 -1.14 24.01 8.19
CA LEU A 4 -1.56 25.35 7.80
C LEU A 4 -2.62 25.30 6.69
N ASP A 5 -3.26 24.14 6.52
CA ASP A 5 -4.25 23.87 5.47
C ASP A 5 -3.75 24.18 4.04
N VAL A 6 -2.42 24.10 3.84
CA VAL A 6 -1.81 24.20 2.53
C VAL A 6 -1.79 22.82 1.89
N TRP A 7 -2.44 22.69 0.75
CA TRP A 7 -2.44 21.47 -0.02
C TRP A 7 -1.01 21.07 -0.45
N THR A 8 -0.72 19.78 -0.42
CA THR A 8 0.59 19.23 -0.78
C THR A 8 0.42 18.05 -1.74
N ALA A 9 1.19 18.00 -2.81
CA ALA A 9 1.12 16.95 -3.82
C ALA A 9 1.30 15.54 -3.23
N ASN A 10 2.18 15.39 -2.22
CA ASN A 10 2.31 14.18 -1.42
C ASN A 10 2.11 14.53 0.05
N SER A 11 1.28 13.75 0.74
CA SER A 11 1.07 13.92 2.17
C SER A 11 2.35 13.59 2.97
N SER A 12 2.52 14.22 4.12
CA SER A 12 3.63 13.92 5.06
C SER A 12 3.61 12.46 5.47
N GLN A 13 2.42 11.87 5.66
CA GLN A 13 2.25 10.46 5.99
C GLN A 13 2.70 9.57 4.84
N GLY A 14 2.31 9.84 3.60
CA GLY A 14 2.74 9.08 2.42
C GLY A 14 4.26 9.11 2.24
N ILE A 15 4.87 10.29 2.45
CA ILE A 15 6.33 10.45 2.41
C ILE A 15 7.01 9.60 3.50
N LEU A 16 6.53 9.61 4.72
CA LEU A 16 7.08 8.82 5.83
C LEU A 16 6.94 7.31 5.57
N GLN A 17 5.77 6.87 5.12
CA GLN A 17 5.49 5.46 4.82
C GLN A 17 6.38 4.92 3.70
N SER A 18 6.61 5.70 2.65
CA SER A 18 7.44 5.28 1.52
C SER A 18 8.94 5.24 1.84
N ARG A 19 9.41 6.06 2.78
CA ARG A 19 10.82 6.10 3.19
C ARG A 19 11.24 4.94 4.10
N ASP A 20 10.32 4.40 4.86
CA ASP A 20 10.56 3.20 5.68
C ASP A 20 10.32 1.94 4.83
N LYS A 21 11.40 1.24 4.47
CA LYS A 21 11.33 0.04 3.60
C LYS A 21 10.49 -1.08 4.20
N LEU A 22 10.52 -1.25 5.53
CA LEU A 22 9.72 -2.29 6.18
C LEU A 22 8.24 -1.91 6.15
N HIS A 23 7.90 -0.68 6.54
CA HIS A 23 6.53 -0.20 6.54
C HIS A 23 5.93 -0.19 5.13
N SER A 24 6.68 0.33 4.15
CA SER A 24 6.29 0.29 2.74
C SER A 24 6.00 -1.14 2.27
N SER A 25 6.90 -2.09 2.54
CA SER A 25 6.70 -3.50 2.18
C SER A 25 5.46 -4.10 2.81
N GLN A 26 5.15 -3.78 4.08
CA GLN A 26 3.95 -4.25 4.78
C GLN A 26 2.67 -3.69 4.16
N ILE A 27 2.65 -2.39 3.80
CA ILE A 27 1.51 -1.75 3.13
C ILE A 27 1.28 -2.40 1.76
N LEU A 28 2.32 -2.57 0.96
CA LEU A 28 2.24 -3.21 -0.36
C LEU A 28 1.70 -4.65 -0.25
N ALA A 29 2.26 -5.45 0.65
CA ALA A 29 1.83 -6.84 0.88
C ALA A 29 0.37 -6.93 1.35
N ARG A 30 -0.05 -6.09 2.31
CA ARG A 30 -1.44 -6.02 2.79
C ARG A 30 -2.44 -5.73 1.66
N ASN A 31 -2.03 -4.90 0.70
CA ASN A 31 -2.84 -4.52 -0.46
C ASN A 31 -2.65 -5.44 -1.66
N LYS A 32 -1.97 -6.59 -1.48
CA LYS A 32 -1.72 -7.59 -2.53
C LYS A 32 -1.05 -6.99 -3.77
N ILE A 33 -0.15 -6.03 -3.57
CA ILE A 33 0.71 -5.53 -4.64
C ILE A 33 1.84 -6.54 -4.83
N PRO A 34 2.11 -7.01 -6.06
CA PRO A 34 3.21 -7.93 -6.31
C PRO A 34 4.57 -7.33 -5.93
N THR A 35 5.30 -8.01 -5.06
CA THR A 35 6.65 -7.62 -4.61
C THR A 35 7.53 -8.87 -4.51
N PRO A 36 8.86 -8.77 -4.63
CA PRO A 36 9.73 -9.89 -4.28
C PRO A 36 9.48 -10.33 -2.84
N LYS A 37 9.47 -11.63 -2.56
CA LYS A 37 9.29 -12.16 -1.21
C LYS A 37 10.33 -11.54 -0.29
N THR A 38 9.91 -11.07 0.87
CA THR A 38 10.77 -10.32 1.79
C THR A 38 10.53 -10.78 3.22
N ALA A 39 11.60 -11.09 3.93
CA ALA A 39 11.59 -11.45 5.34
C ALA A 39 12.38 -10.45 6.17
N TYR A 40 11.88 -10.14 7.37
CA TYR A 40 12.52 -9.24 8.32
C TYR A 40 13.31 -10.04 9.35
N VAL A 41 14.58 -9.64 9.58
CA VAL A 41 15.50 -10.33 10.48
C VAL A 41 16.03 -9.37 11.53
N ARG A 42 15.83 -9.77 12.81
CA ARG A 42 16.36 -9.08 13.98
C ARG A 42 17.32 -9.95 14.80
N ASP A 43 17.29 -11.26 14.60
CA ASP A 43 18.10 -12.22 15.35
C ASP A 43 18.86 -13.13 14.37
N MET A 44 20.07 -13.50 14.73
CA MET A 44 20.92 -14.39 13.93
C MET A 44 20.31 -15.78 13.70
N LYS A 45 19.49 -16.26 14.64
CA LYS A 45 18.82 -17.58 14.55
C LYS A 45 17.77 -17.64 13.46
N ASP A 46 17.25 -16.46 13.01
CA ASP A 46 16.16 -16.39 12.04
C ASP A 46 16.66 -16.37 10.58
N ILE A 47 17.97 -16.29 10.35
CA ILE A 47 18.57 -16.08 9.02
C ILE A 47 18.24 -17.22 8.06
N GLU A 48 18.44 -18.48 8.47
CA GLU A 48 18.17 -19.63 7.63
C GLU A 48 16.68 -19.71 7.26
N HIS A 49 15.83 -19.60 8.26
CA HIS A 49 14.39 -19.61 8.04
C HIS A 49 13.92 -18.46 7.14
N ALA A 50 14.45 -17.25 7.34
CA ALA A 50 14.17 -16.10 6.48
C ALA A 50 14.64 -16.34 5.03
N THR A 51 15.82 -16.95 4.86
CA THR A 51 16.37 -17.29 3.54
C THR A 51 15.48 -18.32 2.83
N GLU A 52 15.03 -19.35 3.53
CA GLU A 52 14.12 -20.36 2.98
C GLU A 52 12.76 -19.75 2.64
N ALA A 53 12.21 -18.91 3.52
CA ALA A 53 10.90 -18.27 3.35
C ALA A 53 10.84 -17.37 2.09
N VAL A 54 11.96 -16.79 1.67
CA VAL A 54 12.03 -15.98 0.43
C VAL A 54 12.35 -16.78 -0.82
N GLY A 55 12.49 -18.11 -0.72
CA GLY A 55 12.73 -19.00 -1.85
C GLY A 55 14.16 -19.53 -1.97
N GLY A 56 15.01 -19.29 -0.98
CA GLY A 56 16.38 -19.79 -0.94
C GLY A 56 17.40 -18.83 -1.57
N LEU A 57 18.62 -19.35 -1.70
CA LEU A 57 19.75 -18.59 -2.26
C LEU A 57 19.73 -18.59 -3.82
N PRO A 58 20.24 -17.53 -4.45
CA PRO A 58 20.82 -16.32 -3.86
C PRO A 58 19.77 -15.37 -3.30
N VAL A 59 20.16 -14.53 -2.32
CA VAL A 59 19.28 -13.55 -1.69
C VAL A 59 19.87 -12.14 -1.74
N VAL A 60 19.00 -11.14 -1.68
CA VAL A 60 19.38 -9.74 -1.51
C VAL A 60 19.18 -9.34 -0.05
N VAL A 61 20.28 -8.93 0.60
CA VAL A 61 20.27 -8.40 1.97
C VAL A 61 20.19 -6.88 1.91
N LYS A 62 19.21 -6.29 2.60
CA LYS A 62 19.00 -4.82 2.63
C LYS A 62 18.94 -4.31 4.06
N VAL A 63 19.56 -3.17 4.33
CA VAL A 63 19.28 -2.43 5.57
C VAL A 63 17.95 -1.70 5.45
N THR A 64 17.21 -1.59 6.57
CA THR A 64 15.88 -0.93 6.57
C THR A 64 15.95 0.56 6.27
N GLN A 65 17.08 1.20 6.59
CA GLN A 65 17.34 2.61 6.32
C GLN A 65 18.55 2.76 5.38
N GLY A 66 18.39 3.47 4.30
CA GLY A 66 19.43 3.73 3.31
C GLY A 66 18.83 4.22 2.00
N THR A 67 19.57 5.05 1.28
CA THR A 67 19.17 5.64 -0.02
C THR A 67 20.16 5.23 -1.11
N GLN A 68 19.78 5.38 -2.38
CA GLN A 68 20.64 5.23 -3.55
C GLN A 68 21.36 3.86 -3.66
N GLY A 69 20.75 2.77 -3.20
CA GLY A 69 21.34 1.43 -3.26
C GLY A 69 22.46 1.18 -2.23
N GLN A 70 22.72 2.11 -1.32
CA GLN A 70 23.61 1.88 -0.18
C GLN A 70 22.98 0.87 0.78
N GLY A 71 23.78 -0.11 1.24
CA GLY A 71 23.30 -1.16 2.13
C GLY A 71 22.42 -2.23 1.44
N VAL A 72 22.62 -2.46 0.13
CA VAL A 72 21.98 -3.54 -0.64
C VAL A 72 23.06 -4.48 -1.17
N PHE A 73 22.93 -5.76 -0.83
CA PHE A 73 24.00 -6.76 -1.07
C PHE A 73 23.41 -8.06 -1.59
N LEU A 74 23.91 -8.57 -2.73
CA LEU A 74 23.59 -9.90 -3.22
C LEU A 74 24.48 -10.92 -2.52
N ARG A 75 23.93 -12.03 -2.05
CA ARG A 75 24.64 -13.12 -1.37
C ARG A 75 24.25 -14.46 -1.97
N HIS A 76 25.25 -15.28 -2.25
CA HIS A 76 25.09 -16.55 -2.93
C HIS A 76 25.17 -17.75 -1.98
N THR A 77 25.71 -17.55 -0.78
CA THR A 77 25.84 -18.60 0.21
C THR A 77 25.28 -18.17 1.56
N ILE A 78 24.82 -19.15 2.34
CA ILE A 78 24.29 -18.88 3.68
C ILE A 78 25.37 -18.34 4.62
N HIS A 79 26.63 -18.78 4.43
CA HIS A 79 27.76 -18.29 5.22
C HIS A 79 28.02 -16.79 4.99
N GLU A 80 28.04 -16.34 3.73
CA GLU A 80 28.18 -14.92 3.38
C GLU A 80 27.00 -14.11 3.92
N THR A 81 25.78 -14.64 3.81
CA THR A 81 24.58 -14.01 4.32
C THR A 81 24.67 -13.81 5.83
N ARG A 82 25.05 -14.86 6.56
CA ARG A 82 25.19 -14.86 8.02
C ARG A 82 26.24 -13.84 8.48
N ASN A 83 27.42 -13.85 7.89
CA ASN A 83 28.51 -12.93 8.26
C ASN A 83 28.12 -11.47 8.03
N LEU A 84 27.45 -11.18 6.90
CA LEU A 84 26.99 -9.83 6.62
C LEU A 84 25.88 -9.38 7.60
N VAL A 85 24.85 -10.22 7.80
CA VAL A 85 23.73 -9.90 8.69
C VAL A 85 24.24 -9.71 10.12
N GLN A 86 25.16 -10.55 10.60
CA GLN A 86 25.79 -10.40 11.91
C GLN A 86 26.44 -9.01 12.05
N GLY A 87 27.24 -8.60 11.08
CA GLY A 87 27.89 -7.30 11.10
C GLY A 87 26.88 -6.14 11.13
N LEU A 88 25.77 -6.27 10.40
CA LEU A 88 24.73 -5.26 10.38
C LEU A 88 23.92 -5.20 11.70
N LEU A 89 23.57 -6.35 12.27
CA LEU A 89 22.81 -6.41 13.53
C LEU A 89 23.61 -5.86 14.70
N VAL A 90 24.94 -6.07 14.75
CA VAL A 90 25.82 -5.50 15.78
C VAL A 90 25.77 -3.95 15.77
N THR A 91 25.53 -3.34 14.61
CA THR A 91 25.36 -1.87 14.52
C THR A 91 23.95 -1.40 14.89
N GLY A 92 23.10 -2.28 15.41
CA GLY A 92 21.70 -1.97 15.77
C GLY A 92 20.76 -1.81 14.57
N LYS A 93 21.21 -2.14 13.37
CA LYS A 93 20.40 -2.03 12.14
C LYS A 93 19.60 -3.31 11.91
N ALA A 94 18.31 -3.17 11.77
CA ALA A 94 17.47 -4.26 11.30
C ALA A 94 17.68 -4.53 9.79
N VAL A 95 17.48 -5.77 9.38
CA VAL A 95 17.84 -6.26 8.05
C VAL A 95 16.61 -6.88 7.38
N LEU A 96 16.48 -6.67 6.08
CA LEU A 96 15.55 -7.38 5.21
C LEU A 96 16.35 -8.40 4.38
N ILE A 97 15.88 -9.63 4.32
CA ILE A 97 16.30 -10.65 3.36
C ILE A 97 15.21 -10.74 2.30
N GLN A 98 15.57 -10.57 1.04
CA GLN A 98 14.63 -10.50 -0.07
C GLN A 98 15.03 -11.49 -1.16
N GLU A 99 14.02 -12.07 -1.81
CA GLU A 99 14.15 -12.88 -3.01
C GLU A 99 14.95 -12.13 -4.09
N TYR A 100 15.89 -12.82 -4.69
CA TYR A 100 16.62 -12.31 -5.82
C TYR A 100 15.92 -12.67 -7.12
N ILE A 101 15.51 -11.65 -7.88
CA ILE A 101 14.83 -11.83 -9.18
C ILE A 101 15.90 -11.89 -10.28
N ALA A 102 16.26 -13.10 -10.69
CA ALA A 102 17.36 -13.34 -11.63
C ALA A 102 17.10 -12.75 -13.02
N GLU A 103 15.84 -12.74 -13.45
CA GLU A 103 15.37 -12.21 -14.74
C GLU A 103 15.65 -10.72 -14.88
N SER A 104 15.64 -10.01 -13.75
CA SER A 104 15.92 -8.59 -13.65
C SER A 104 17.36 -8.27 -13.22
N HIS A 105 18.31 -9.22 -13.35
CA HIS A 105 19.70 -8.95 -12.97
C HIS A 105 20.24 -7.66 -13.61
N GLY A 106 20.60 -6.69 -12.76
CA GLY A 106 21.13 -5.39 -13.20
C GLY A 106 20.15 -4.52 -14.00
N LYS A 107 18.85 -4.81 -13.95
CA LYS A 107 17.83 -4.04 -14.67
C LYS A 107 16.66 -3.74 -13.76
N ASP A 108 16.06 -2.59 -13.95
CA ASP A 108 14.73 -2.27 -13.44
C ASP A 108 14.04 -1.26 -14.35
N ILE A 109 12.74 -1.11 -14.16
CA ILE A 109 11.91 -0.10 -14.83
C ILE A 109 11.49 0.89 -13.76
N ARG A 110 11.75 2.18 -14.00
CA ARG A 110 11.17 3.27 -13.21
C ARG A 110 9.98 3.84 -13.95
N ALA A 111 8.80 3.71 -13.37
CA ALA A 111 7.59 4.39 -13.80
C ALA A 111 7.39 5.64 -12.93
N LEU A 112 7.17 6.79 -13.55
CA LEU A 112 6.84 8.01 -12.87
C LEU A 112 5.33 8.22 -12.88
N ILE A 113 4.79 8.36 -11.68
CA ILE A 113 3.34 8.50 -11.43
C ILE A 113 3.06 9.95 -11.06
N VAL A 114 2.05 10.53 -11.69
CA VAL A 114 1.43 11.80 -11.31
C VAL A 114 -0.08 11.60 -11.40
N ASP A 115 -0.82 11.95 -10.35
CA ASP A 115 -2.28 11.83 -10.29
C ASP A 115 -2.78 10.41 -10.65
N GLY A 116 -2.12 9.40 -10.09
CA GLY A 116 -2.52 8.01 -10.34
C GLY A 116 -2.31 7.51 -11.78
N LYS A 117 -1.59 8.26 -12.64
CA LYS A 117 -1.29 7.92 -14.03
C LYS A 117 0.21 7.81 -14.25
N VAL A 118 0.64 6.89 -15.09
CA VAL A 118 2.03 6.81 -15.54
C VAL A 118 2.28 7.91 -16.59
N VAL A 119 3.13 8.87 -16.28
CA VAL A 119 3.47 9.97 -17.20
C VAL A 119 4.72 9.70 -18.02
N ALA A 120 5.67 8.95 -17.46
CA ALA A 120 6.89 8.55 -18.17
C ALA A 120 7.46 7.26 -17.58
N CYS A 121 8.23 6.54 -18.40
CA CYS A 121 8.96 5.34 -17.98
C CYS A 121 10.39 5.36 -18.51
N MET A 122 11.30 4.78 -17.74
CA MET A 122 12.66 4.47 -18.20
C MET A 122 13.11 3.12 -17.69
N ARG A 123 13.90 2.41 -18.48
CA ARG A 123 14.66 1.23 -18.00
C ARG A 123 16.04 1.68 -17.60
N ARG A 124 16.45 1.26 -16.39
CA ARG A 124 17.82 1.45 -15.91
C ARG A 124 18.58 0.14 -16.06
N LYS A 125 19.83 0.21 -16.51
CA LYS A 125 20.72 -0.95 -16.67
C LYS A 125 22.03 -0.68 -15.99
N ALA A 126 22.46 -1.60 -15.15
CA ALA A 126 23.78 -1.60 -14.55
C ALA A 126 24.88 -1.81 -15.59
N ARG A 127 26.09 -1.40 -15.28
CA ARG A 127 27.29 -1.73 -16.08
C ARG A 127 28.03 -2.93 -15.53
N GLY A 128 28.52 -3.77 -16.42
CA GLY A 128 29.33 -4.92 -16.08
C GLY A 128 28.57 -5.99 -15.30
N ARG A 129 29.12 -6.41 -14.14
CA ARG A 129 28.55 -7.46 -13.28
C ARG A 129 27.77 -6.90 -12.09
N GLU A 130 27.48 -5.59 -12.06
CA GLU A 130 26.70 -4.98 -10.99
C GLU A 130 25.23 -5.40 -11.11
N PHE A 131 24.64 -5.86 -10.01
CA PHE A 131 23.23 -6.27 -9.99
C PHE A 131 22.28 -5.13 -9.64
N ARG A 132 22.79 -4.00 -9.12
CA ARG A 132 22.01 -2.80 -8.81
C ARG A 132 21.95 -1.89 -10.01
N SER A 133 20.76 -1.60 -10.50
CA SER A 133 20.50 -0.80 -11.71
C SER A 133 20.58 0.71 -11.52
N ASN A 134 20.97 1.20 -10.33
CA ASN A 134 20.96 2.63 -10.00
C ASN A 134 21.81 3.47 -10.95
N TYR A 135 21.20 4.49 -11.57
CA TYR A 135 21.88 5.42 -12.49
C TYR A 135 23.10 6.11 -11.88
N HIS A 136 23.08 6.45 -10.58
CA HIS A 136 24.21 7.05 -9.87
C HIS A 136 25.45 6.15 -9.76
N LEU A 137 25.31 4.86 -10.07
CA LEU A 137 26.42 3.90 -10.14
C LEU A 137 26.96 3.72 -11.57
N ASN A 138 26.88 4.76 -12.42
CA ASN A 138 27.23 4.74 -13.84
C ASN A 138 26.38 3.77 -14.70
N GLY A 139 25.16 3.47 -14.30
CA GLY A 139 24.20 2.75 -15.12
C GLY A 139 23.81 3.53 -16.37
N THR A 140 23.25 2.84 -17.34
CA THR A 140 22.64 3.43 -18.54
C THR A 140 21.12 3.50 -18.37
N ILE A 141 20.50 4.46 -19.05
CA ILE A 141 19.04 4.62 -19.11
C ILE A 141 18.61 4.51 -20.56
N GLU A 142 17.44 3.90 -20.76
CA GLU A 142 16.80 3.83 -22.06
C GLU A 142 15.28 4.07 -21.91
N THR A 143 14.66 4.61 -22.93
CA THR A 143 13.20 4.72 -22.99
C THR A 143 12.59 3.32 -23.05
N VAL A 144 11.50 3.11 -22.34
CA VAL A 144 10.73 1.87 -22.39
C VAL A 144 9.24 2.20 -22.35
N GLU A 145 8.48 1.48 -23.14
CA GLU A 145 7.03 1.44 -23.03
C GLU A 145 6.64 0.24 -22.14
N ILE A 146 5.74 0.47 -21.20
CA ILE A 146 5.21 -0.58 -20.33
C ILE A 146 3.79 -0.93 -20.76
N ASN A 147 3.41 -2.19 -20.59
CA ASN A 147 2.06 -2.64 -20.84
C ASN A 147 1.11 -2.19 -19.69
N GLN A 148 -0.18 -2.43 -19.89
CA GLN A 148 -1.23 -2.03 -18.94
C GLN A 148 -1.02 -2.66 -17.55
N GLU A 149 -0.60 -3.91 -17.47
CA GLU A 149 -0.35 -4.62 -16.21
C GLU A 149 0.71 -3.91 -15.36
N TYR A 150 1.85 -3.53 -15.97
CA TYR A 150 2.91 -2.79 -15.29
C TYR A 150 2.41 -1.41 -14.83
N ALA A 151 1.65 -0.72 -15.67
CA ALA A 151 1.10 0.59 -15.34
C ALA A 151 0.11 0.50 -14.17
N GLU A 152 -0.79 -0.48 -14.17
CA GLU A 152 -1.76 -0.69 -13.08
C GLU A 152 -1.07 -1.02 -11.76
N VAL A 153 -0.07 -1.92 -11.77
CA VAL A 153 0.68 -2.27 -10.56
C VAL A 153 1.42 -1.06 -10.01
N ALA A 154 2.08 -0.26 -10.87
CA ALA A 154 2.79 0.95 -10.46
C ALA A 154 1.83 2.01 -9.87
N CYS A 155 0.72 2.30 -10.52
CA CYS A 155 -0.28 3.25 -10.05
C CYS A 155 -0.91 2.80 -8.71
N ARG A 156 -1.24 1.52 -8.58
CA ARG A 156 -1.77 0.96 -7.32
C ARG A 156 -0.74 1.06 -6.20
N ALA A 157 0.54 0.78 -6.47
CA ALA A 157 1.60 0.87 -5.47
C ALA A 157 1.76 2.30 -4.93
N ALA A 158 1.76 3.32 -5.79
CA ALA A 158 1.80 4.73 -5.39
C ALA A 158 0.56 5.10 -4.55
N ARG A 159 -0.62 4.71 -5.02
CA ARG A 159 -1.91 5.03 -4.36
C ARG A 159 -2.02 4.46 -2.95
N VAL A 160 -1.66 3.17 -2.73
CA VAL A 160 -1.78 2.55 -1.40
C VAL A 160 -0.80 3.12 -0.38
N LEU A 161 0.26 3.77 -0.84
CA LEU A 161 1.21 4.53 -0.02
C LEU A 161 0.81 6.01 0.14
N GLY A 162 -0.32 6.44 -0.44
CA GLY A 162 -0.79 7.82 -0.35
C GLY A 162 0.11 8.82 -1.09
N LEU A 163 0.66 8.41 -2.23
CA LEU A 163 1.54 9.24 -3.05
C LEU A 163 0.87 9.57 -4.39
N ASN A 164 0.68 10.85 -4.65
CA ASN A 164 0.17 11.36 -5.93
C ASN A 164 1.29 11.61 -6.93
N VAL A 165 2.50 11.94 -6.43
CA VAL A 165 3.72 12.04 -7.24
C VAL A 165 4.73 11.01 -6.72
N ALA A 166 5.09 10.03 -7.55
CA ALA A 166 5.97 8.95 -7.12
C ALA A 166 6.81 8.39 -8.28
N GLY A 167 8.00 7.91 -7.94
CA GLY A 167 8.79 7.04 -8.81
C GLY A 167 8.67 5.59 -8.32
N VAL A 168 8.05 4.72 -9.10
CA VAL A 168 7.89 3.31 -8.78
C VAL A 168 8.92 2.50 -9.53
N ASP A 169 9.76 1.79 -8.80
CA ASP A 169 10.78 0.90 -9.36
C ASP A 169 10.22 -0.53 -9.44
N LEU A 170 10.22 -1.10 -10.63
CA LEU A 170 9.65 -2.39 -10.96
C LEU A 170 10.73 -3.35 -11.47
N LEU A 171 10.70 -4.58 -10.99
CA LEU A 171 11.45 -5.69 -11.56
C LEU A 171 10.55 -6.46 -12.54
N GLU A 172 11.17 -6.99 -13.59
CA GLU A 172 10.54 -7.88 -14.57
C GLU A 172 10.70 -9.32 -14.05
N GLY A 173 9.67 -9.85 -13.40
CA GLY A 173 9.61 -11.25 -12.95
C GLY A 173 9.01 -12.17 -14.01
N ASN A 174 9.11 -13.50 -13.81
CA ASN A 174 8.54 -14.50 -14.71
C ASN A 174 7.00 -14.40 -14.82
N ASP A 175 6.35 -14.04 -13.70
CA ASP A 175 4.89 -13.98 -13.60
C ASP A 175 4.36 -12.53 -13.69
N GLY A 176 5.18 -11.58 -14.16
CA GLY A 176 4.78 -10.18 -14.30
C GLY A 176 5.61 -9.19 -13.45
N PRO A 177 5.15 -7.94 -13.32
CA PRO A 177 5.88 -6.89 -12.61
C PRO A 177 5.91 -7.11 -11.09
N LEU A 178 7.07 -6.85 -10.48
CA LEU A 178 7.27 -6.87 -9.04
C LEU A 178 7.72 -5.48 -8.57
N VAL A 179 7.00 -4.86 -7.66
CA VAL A 179 7.38 -3.56 -7.10
C VAL A 179 8.58 -3.73 -6.17
N LEU A 180 9.68 -3.09 -6.51
CA LEU A 180 10.91 -3.11 -5.73
C LEU A 180 10.90 -2.04 -4.63
N GLU A 181 10.54 -0.80 -5.00
CA GLU A 181 10.38 0.33 -4.09
C GLU A 181 9.51 1.43 -4.71
N VAL A 182 8.96 2.31 -3.84
CA VAL A 182 8.21 3.49 -4.24
C VAL A 182 8.86 4.72 -3.62
N ASN A 183 9.28 5.66 -4.47
CA ASN A 183 10.01 6.85 -4.08
C ASN A 183 9.09 8.07 -4.09
N SER A 184 8.91 8.73 -2.94
CA SER A 184 8.09 9.94 -2.80
C SER A 184 8.73 11.22 -3.36
N SER A 185 10.01 11.18 -3.70
CA SER A 185 10.76 12.32 -4.24
C SER A 185 11.68 11.84 -5.37
N PRO A 186 11.11 11.41 -6.50
CA PRO A 186 11.90 10.88 -7.61
C PRO A 186 12.71 11.98 -8.30
N GLY A 187 13.96 11.66 -8.68
CA GLY A 187 14.74 12.52 -9.55
C GLY A 187 14.16 12.52 -10.97
N LEU A 188 14.03 13.67 -11.59
CA LEU A 188 13.38 13.84 -12.90
C LEU A 188 14.37 13.81 -14.07
N GLU A 189 15.62 14.26 -13.87
CA GLU A 189 16.62 14.45 -14.94
C GLU A 189 16.77 13.23 -15.87
N GLY A 190 16.95 12.05 -15.29
CA GLY A 190 17.18 10.83 -16.07
C GLY A 190 15.97 10.43 -16.91
N ILE A 191 14.77 10.51 -16.33
CA ILE A 191 13.56 10.07 -17.00
C ILE A 191 13.10 11.09 -18.06
N GLU A 192 13.20 12.37 -17.81
CA GLU A 192 12.91 13.43 -18.81
C GLU A 192 13.86 13.34 -20.00
N LYS A 193 15.17 13.18 -19.72
CA LYS A 193 16.18 13.02 -20.77
C LYS A 193 15.94 11.80 -21.64
N SER A 194 15.52 10.67 -21.05
CA SER A 194 15.31 9.43 -21.81
C SER A 194 13.98 9.39 -22.55
N SER A 195 12.91 9.89 -21.93
CA SER A 195 11.55 9.82 -22.52
C SER A 195 11.20 11.02 -23.39
N GLY A 196 11.87 12.15 -23.22
CA GLY A 196 11.50 13.42 -23.87
C GLY A 196 10.23 14.06 -23.29
N VAL A 197 9.66 13.49 -22.20
CA VAL A 197 8.44 13.99 -21.56
C VAL A 197 8.79 15.07 -20.54
N ASN A 198 8.10 16.19 -20.57
CA ASN A 198 8.20 17.24 -19.54
C ASN A 198 7.44 16.81 -18.28
N VAL A 199 8.10 16.03 -17.43
CA VAL A 199 7.52 15.50 -16.20
C VAL A 199 7.31 16.59 -15.15
N ALA A 200 8.25 17.54 -15.06
CA ALA A 200 8.11 18.70 -14.18
C ALA A 200 6.85 19.50 -14.52
N GLY A 201 6.57 19.69 -15.82
CA GLY A 201 5.33 20.32 -16.30
C GLY A 201 4.09 19.56 -15.86
N ALA A 202 4.07 18.23 -16.04
CA ALA A 202 2.94 17.40 -15.61
C ALA A 202 2.67 17.47 -14.08
N ILE A 203 3.73 17.58 -13.28
CA ILE A 203 3.59 17.77 -11.81
C ILE A 203 3.00 19.14 -11.51
N ILE A 204 3.46 20.19 -12.20
CA ILE A 204 2.95 21.56 -12.01
C ILE A 204 1.48 21.64 -12.42
N ASP A 205 1.11 21.09 -13.57
CA ASP A 205 -0.28 21.06 -14.06
C ASP A 205 -1.19 20.36 -13.06
N TYR A 206 -0.73 19.23 -12.49
CA TYR A 206 -1.45 18.53 -11.42
C TYR A 206 -1.60 19.41 -10.17
N VAL A 207 -0.53 20.03 -9.69
CA VAL A 207 -0.59 20.92 -8.51
C VAL A 207 -1.55 22.09 -8.74
N MET A 208 -1.56 22.66 -9.93
CA MET A 208 -2.46 23.77 -10.28
C MET A 208 -3.92 23.32 -10.34
N SER A 209 -4.21 22.13 -10.90
CA SER A 209 -5.57 21.62 -10.96
C SER A 209 -6.15 21.32 -9.57
N GLU A 210 -5.32 20.82 -8.63
CA GLU A 210 -5.76 20.47 -7.29
C GLU A 210 -5.82 21.69 -6.35
N SER A 211 -5.11 22.78 -6.65
CA SER A 211 -5.18 24.00 -5.84
C SER A 211 -6.56 24.63 -5.80
N ASP A 212 -7.37 24.41 -6.84
CA ASP A 212 -8.75 24.91 -6.94
C ASP A 212 -9.76 23.97 -6.25
N PHE A 213 -9.41 22.69 -6.05
CA PHE A 213 -10.25 21.64 -5.46
C PHE A 213 -9.46 20.85 -4.41
N SER A 214 -9.14 21.49 -3.28
CA SER A 214 -8.40 20.82 -2.22
C SER A 214 -9.23 19.66 -1.64
N GLU A 215 -8.69 18.44 -1.70
CA GLU A 215 -9.27 17.30 -0.98
C GLU A 215 -9.27 17.58 0.52
N VAL A 216 -10.43 17.45 1.14
CA VAL A 216 -10.53 17.54 2.59
C VAL A 216 -9.95 16.26 3.20
N ASN A 217 -8.92 16.37 4.00
CA ASN A 217 -8.45 15.25 4.81
C ASN A 217 -9.48 14.94 5.90
N VAL A 218 -10.42 14.05 5.58
CA VAL A 218 -11.52 13.67 6.48
C VAL A 218 -10.99 13.16 7.83
N ASP A 219 -9.90 12.42 7.83
CA ASP A 219 -9.29 11.87 9.06
C ASP A 219 -8.77 13.00 9.97
N GLN A 220 -8.16 14.02 9.40
CA GLN A 220 -7.69 15.20 10.12
C GLN A 220 -8.88 16.05 10.61
N LEU A 221 -9.86 16.28 9.76
CA LEU A 221 -11.08 17.01 10.11
C LEU A 221 -11.81 16.34 11.28
N LEU A 222 -11.98 15.02 11.24
CA LEU A 222 -12.66 14.26 12.28
C LEU A 222 -11.95 14.33 13.64
N ARG A 223 -10.62 14.43 13.65
CA ARG A 223 -9.84 14.60 14.89
C ARG A 223 -10.06 15.95 15.56
N THR A 224 -10.53 16.96 14.83
CA THR A 224 -10.82 18.30 15.37
C THR A 224 -12.22 18.41 15.97
N ILE A 225 -13.11 17.45 15.70
CA ILE A 225 -14.50 17.45 16.19
C ILE A 225 -14.64 16.34 17.25
N PRO A 226 -14.66 16.69 18.56
CA PRO A 226 -14.74 15.69 19.62
C PRO A 226 -16.00 14.82 19.48
N GLY A 227 -15.84 13.51 19.67
CA GLY A 227 -16.95 12.56 19.65
C GLY A 227 -17.42 12.13 18.25
N GLN A 228 -17.01 12.81 17.19
CA GLN A 228 -17.36 12.44 15.82
C GLN A 228 -16.34 11.48 15.21
N GLY A 229 -16.81 10.56 14.35
CA GLY A 229 -15.91 9.63 13.70
C GLY A 229 -16.56 8.73 12.67
N VAL A 230 -15.72 7.95 11.98
CA VAL A 230 -16.13 6.90 11.07
C VAL A 230 -16.03 5.56 11.77
N LEU A 231 -17.08 4.78 11.75
CA LEU A 231 -17.13 3.42 12.31
C LEU A 231 -17.41 2.40 11.22
N SER A 232 -16.67 1.28 11.28
CA SER A 232 -16.99 0.09 10.49
C SER A 232 -17.75 -0.91 11.37
N VAL A 233 -19.00 -1.20 10.99
CA VAL A 233 -19.87 -2.15 11.68
C VAL A 233 -19.87 -3.46 10.92
N HIS A 234 -19.22 -4.49 11.48
CA HIS A 234 -19.16 -5.81 10.85
C HIS A 234 -20.34 -6.68 11.27
N LEU A 235 -21.23 -7.02 10.33
CA LEU A 235 -22.48 -7.74 10.60
C LEU A 235 -22.26 -9.15 11.20
N ARG A 236 -21.10 -9.77 10.98
CA ARG A 236 -20.72 -11.02 11.65
C ARG A 236 -20.73 -10.93 13.19
N ASN A 237 -20.51 -9.72 13.73
CA ASN A 237 -20.50 -9.45 15.16
C ASN A 237 -21.90 -9.00 15.67
N HIS A 238 -22.85 -8.81 14.74
CA HIS A 238 -24.19 -8.31 14.99
C HIS A 238 -25.24 -9.12 14.22
N PRO A 239 -25.37 -10.45 14.51
CA PRO A 239 -26.24 -11.34 13.74
C PRO A 239 -27.72 -10.95 13.78
N HIS A 240 -28.16 -10.24 14.82
CA HIS A 240 -29.50 -9.71 14.96
C HIS A 240 -29.89 -8.64 13.93
N LEU A 241 -28.91 -8.02 13.27
CA LEU A 241 -29.14 -7.04 12.21
C LEU A 241 -29.27 -7.68 10.82
N ILE A 242 -29.02 -8.97 10.69
CA ILE A 242 -29.08 -9.68 9.41
C ILE A 242 -30.54 -9.79 8.97
N GLY A 243 -30.81 -9.42 7.70
CA GLY A 243 -32.16 -9.37 7.14
C GLY A 243 -32.91 -8.07 7.38
N SER A 244 -32.42 -7.19 8.26
CA SER A 244 -33.01 -5.86 8.44
C SER A 244 -32.56 -4.91 7.31
N PRO A 245 -33.39 -3.97 6.89
CA PRO A 245 -32.97 -2.89 6.01
C PRO A 245 -32.06 -1.91 6.77
N ILE A 246 -31.19 -1.22 6.04
CA ILE A 246 -30.25 -0.23 6.62
C ILE A 246 -31.00 0.85 7.40
N SER A 247 -32.16 1.30 6.89
CA SER A 247 -33.00 2.33 7.50
C SER A 247 -33.43 2.01 8.94
N ASP A 248 -33.64 0.74 9.26
CA ASP A 248 -34.15 0.33 10.57
C ASP A 248 -33.07 0.40 11.65
N ILE A 249 -31.79 0.30 11.27
CA ILE A 249 -30.69 0.32 12.23
C ILE A 249 -30.47 1.71 12.81
N PHE A 250 -30.45 2.70 11.93
CA PHE A 250 -30.08 4.07 12.32
C PHE A 250 -31.23 5.05 12.24
N LYS A 251 -32.44 4.61 11.86
CA LYS A 251 -33.66 5.43 11.74
C LYS A 251 -33.47 6.76 11.00
N GLY A 252 -32.52 6.79 10.04
CA GLY A 252 -32.14 7.97 9.29
C GLY A 252 -31.28 9.00 10.04
N GLU A 253 -30.91 8.73 11.30
CA GLU A 253 -30.10 9.66 12.12
C GLU A 253 -28.60 9.61 11.81
N ILE A 254 -28.13 8.51 11.20
CA ILE A 254 -26.71 8.27 10.95
C ILE A 254 -26.51 7.93 9.48
N PRO A 255 -25.70 8.70 8.75
CA PRO A 255 -25.39 8.41 7.37
C PRO A 255 -24.52 7.16 7.24
N VAL A 256 -24.91 6.27 6.34
CA VAL A 256 -24.12 5.11 5.89
C VAL A 256 -23.50 5.46 4.55
N PHE A 257 -22.19 5.67 4.54
CA PHE A 257 -21.46 6.03 3.33
C PHE A 257 -21.29 4.87 2.37
N ALA A 258 -21.03 3.69 2.93
CA ALA A 258 -20.78 2.53 2.11
C ALA A 258 -21.14 1.23 2.84
N LEU A 259 -21.46 0.22 2.02
CA LEU A 259 -21.62 -1.17 2.43
C LEU A 259 -20.59 -2.03 1.67
N SER A 260 -19.77 -2.73 2.41
CA SER A 260 -18.87 -3.75 1.84
C SER A 260 -19.54 -5.11 1.86
N ARG A 261 -19.73 -5.72 0.68
CA ARG A 261 -20.35 -7.04 0.48
C ARG A 261 -19.46 -7.89 -0.41
N ALA A 262 -18.99 -9.02 0.10
CA ALA A 262 -18.13 -9.95 -0.63
C ALA A 262 -16.90 -9.29 -1.29
N GLY A 263 -16.31 -8.27 -0.65
CA GLY A 263 -15.15 -7.54 -1.14
C GLY A 263 -15.47 -6.38 -2.10
N ASN A 264 -16.73 -6.22 -2.52
CA ASN A 264 -17.18 -5.08 -3.30
C ASN A 264 -17.71 -3.97 -2.38
N LEU A 265 -17.38 -2.72 -2.71
CA LEU A 265 -17.84 -1.55 -1.99
C LEU A 265 -19.02 -0.92 -2.74
N ILE A 266 -20.17 -0.84 -2.07
CA ILE A 266 -21.38 -0.19 -2.56
C ILE A 266 -21.45 1.16 -1.86
N TRP A 267 -21.23 2.23 -2.61
CA TRP A 267 -21.32 3.61 -2.11
C TRP A 267 -22.78 4.07 -2.02
N ASN A 268 -23.12 4.84 -0.99
CA ASN A 268 -24.45 5.37 -0.74
C ASN A 268 -25.53 4.29 -0.92
N PRO A 269 -25.45 3.19 -0.15
CA PRO A 269 -26.40 2.08 -0.31
C PRO A 269 -27.81 2.55 -0.04
N GLU A 270 -28.78 2.03 -0.81
CA GLU A 270 -30.19 2.36 -0.63
C GLU A 270 -30.68 2.01 0.79
N PRO A 271 -31.49 2.86 1.42
CA PRO A 271 -31.95 2.67 2.80
C PRO A 271 -32.72 1.37 3.04
N ASP A 272 -33.41 0.85 2.05
CA ASP A 272 -34.19 -0.39 2.07
C ASP A 272 -33.34 -1.64 1.80
N MET A 273 -32.04 -1.49 1.51
CA MET A 273 -31.14 -2.60 1.25
C MET A 273 -31.01 -3.50 2.49
N GLN A 274 -31.37 -4.76 2.33
CA GLN A 274 -31.26 -5.77 3.38
C GLN A 274 -29.82 -6.19 3.63
N LEU A 275 -29.47 -6.25 4.91
CA LEU A 275 -28.15 -6.64 5.39
C LEU A 275 -27.96 -8.15 5.37
N ARG A 276 -26.75 -8.60 5.03
CA ARG A 276 -26.37 -10.02 4.95
C ARG A 276 -25.21 -10.35 5.89
N PHE A 277 -25.09 -11.60 6.23
CA PHE A 277 -23.92 -12.12 6.95
C PHE A 277 -22.63 -11.76 6.19
N ARG A 278 -21.61 -11.27 6.89
CA ARG A 278 -20.34 -10.75 6.36
C ARG A 278 -20.40 -9.37 5.69
N ASP A 279 -21.53 -8.71 5.63
CA ASP A 279 -21.54 -7.28 5.26
C ASP A 279 -20.82 -6.45 6.31
N SER A 280 -20.25 -5.33 5.88
CA SER A 280 -19.70 -4.30 6.76
C SER A 280 -20.22 -2.94 6.34
N LEU A 281 -20.82 -2.23 7.27
CA LEU A 281 -21.28 -0.86 7.05
C LEU A 281 -20.19 0.13 7.44
N ILE A 282 -20.01 1.18 6.65
CA ILE A 282 -19.15 2.32 6.97
C ILE A 282 -20.07 3.51 7.26
N CYS A 283 -20.10 3.92 8.52
CA CYS A 283 -20.99 4.95 9.02
C CYS A 283 -20.19 6.14 9.57
N TYR A 284 -20.74 7.32 9.50
CA TYR A 284 -20.18 8.53 10.09
C TYR A 284 -21.19 9.16 11.07
N GLY A 285 -20.68 9.69 12.18
CA GLY A 285 -21.49 10.44 13.12
C GLY A 285 -20.87 10.45 14.51
N ASP A 286 -21.70 10.83 15.48
CA ASP A 286 -21.34 10.75 16.90
C ASP A 286 -21.08 9.30 17.30
N LEU A 287 -19.88 9.03 17.79
CA LEU A 287 -19.40 7.67 18.08
C LEU A 287 -20.19 7.00 19.22
N ASP A 288 -20.69 7.77 20.18
CA ASP A 288 -21.47 7.23 21.30
C ASP A 288 -22.89 6.95 20.85
N LEU A 289 -23.46 7.81 20.01
CA LEU A 289 -24.76 7.59 19.38
C LEU A 289 -24.73 6.36 18.44
N LEU A 290 -23.68 6.23 17.63
CA LEU A 290 -23.44 5.06 16.77
C LEU A 290 -23.39 3.76 17.57
N ARG A 291 -22.62 3.74 18.66
CA ARG A 291 -22.50 2.58 19.54
C ARG A 291 -23.78 2.26 20.29
N ALA A 292 -24.50 3.31 20.72
CA ALA A 292 -25.76 3.15 21.43
C ALA A 292 -26.86 2.57 20.52
N ASN A 293 -26.97 3.03 19.27
CA ASN A 293 -27.95 2.51 18.33
C ASN A 293 -27.71 1.04 17.98
N ILE A 294 -26.44 0.65 17.75
CA ILE A 294 -26.09 -0.75 17.51
C ILE A 294 -26.41 -1.64 18.73
N LYS A 295 -26.19 -1.15 19.95
CA LYS A 295 -26.52 -1.87 21.21
C LYS A 295 -28.01 -1.89 21.50
N ARG A 296 -28.75 -0.82 21.18
CA ARG A 296 -30.20 -0.69 21.44
C ARG A 296 -31.00 -1.69 20.60
N THR A 297 -30.60 -1.92 19.38
CA THR A 297 -31.19 -2.94 18.50
C THR A 297 -31.00 -4.37 19.06
N LEU A 298 -30.02 -4.58 19.97
CA LEU A 298 -29.83 -5.81 20.73
C LEU A 298 -30.85 -6.00 21.88
N LEU A 299 -31.35 -4.90 22.44
CA LEU A 299 -32.22 -4.94 23.61
C LEU A 299 -33.73 -4.98 23.27
N ASP A 300 -34.10 -4.53 22.05
CA ASP A 300 -35.48 -4.45 21.59
C ASP A 300 -35.99 -5.73 20.87
N LEU A 301 -35.15 -6.78 20.75
CA LEU A 301 -35.59 -8.04 20.17
C LEU A 301 -36.14 -9.00 21.22
N PRO A 302 -37.29 -9.70 20.93
CA PRO A 302 -37.78 -10.75 21.80
C PRO A 302 -36.73 -11.87 21.93
N PRO A 303 -36.68 -12.58 23.08
CA PRO A 303 -35.72 -13.63 23.28
C PRO A 303 -35.83 -14.70 22.18
N ILE A 304 -34.69 -15.07 21.61
CA ILE A 304 -34.60 -16.05 20.53
C ILE A 304 -35.09 -17.40 21.08
N SER A 305 -36.32 -17.76 20.75
CA SER A 305 -36.80 -19.13 20.90
C SER A 305 -36.41 -19.89 19.63
N ASN A 306 -35.39 -20.77 19.78
CA ASN A 306 -35.04 -21.85 18.87
C ASN A 306 -34.90 -21.51 17.38
N ILE A 307 -33.69 -21.19 16.97
CA ILE A 307 -33.24 -21.44 15.59
C ILE A 307 -32.77 -22.88 15.54
N GLU A 308 -33.65 -23.79 15.04
CA GLU A 308 -33.25 -25.11 14.61
C GLU A 308 -32.10 -25.02 13.61
N SER A 309 -31.04 -25.73 13.90
CA SER A 309 -29.90 -25.96 13.03
C SER A 309 -30.34 -26.69 11.76
N ASN A 310 -30.53 -25.98 10.68
CA ASN A 310 -30.47 -26.56 9.34
C ASN A 310 -29.04 -26.38 8.80
N GLU A 311 -28.17 -27.30 9.20
CA GLU A 311 -27.04 -27.73 8.40
C GLU A 311 -27.62 -28.53 7.22
N THR A 312 -27.64 -27.95 6.04
CA THR A 312 -27.43 -28.59 4.72
C THR A 312 -27.46 -27.48 3.66
N ASP A 313 -26.29 -27.27 3.08
CA ASP A 313 -25.95 -27.20 1.66
C ASP A 313 -24.68 -26.35 1.47
N ILE A 314 -23.62 -27.11 1.25
CA ILE A 314 -22.46 -27.03 0.34
C ILE A 314 -21.86 -25.63 0.07
#